data_a18ca1c1106b01db98dccd1dd65a5446
#
_entry.id   a18ca1c1106b01db98dccd1dd65a5446
#
_cell.length_a   1.000
_cell.length_b   1.000
_cell.length_c   1.000
_cell.angle_alpha   90.00
_cell.angle_beta   90.00
_cell.angle_gamma   90.00
#
_symmetry.space_group_name_H-M   'P 1'
#
loop_
_entity.id
_entity.type
_entity.pdbx_description
1 polymer ?
#
loop_
_entity_poly.entity_id
_entity_poly.type
_entity_poly.pdbx_seq_one_letter_code
_entity_poly.pdbx_strand_id
1 'polypeptide(L)'
;VKLIFQPAEECSPEGGAKNLITNGVLDDVDAIIGFHVWPSLPVGTVGVAMGSAMAASDKLKITVFGQGAHAAEPQNGIDAITIATQVVNTINSFKARNIDPFEPVVLSLGTIYSKGRYNIICPQVDIEGTIRTLNEDTRYCISKKLVEIVMNVAKAMGGNCNINILRGYDVLKNDEKLTNRFVELTKPLLGDDKVLFNKPSMISEDFAFYSKRVPATYFFLGCESSHPLHSSQFLPNEECIKIGIKVLTNLVLNDFLGVDEKQSHVC
;
A
#
# COMPACT_ATOMS: atom_id res chain seq x y z
N VAL A 1 -21.65 17.34 -8.04
CA VAL A 1 -20.32 16.74 -8.26
C VAL A 1 -19.24 17.66 -7.69
N LYS A 2 -18.33 17.08 -6.89
CA LYS A 2 -17.15 17.76 -6.35
C LYS A 2 -15.90 17.21 -7.02
N LEU A 3 -15.06 18.09 -7.59
CA LEU A 3 -13.76 17.72 -8.13
C LEU A 3 -12.68 17.95 -7.07
N ILE A 4 -11.87 16.92 -6.78
CA ILE A 4 -10.81 16.98 -5.79
C ILE A 4 -9.46 16.93 -6.52
N PHE A 5 -8.67 18.02 -6.39
CA PHE A 5 -7.31 18.11 -6.90
C PHE A 5 -6.34 17.91 -5.73
N GLN A 6 -6.00 16.66 -5.48
CA GLN A 6 -5.19 16.26 -4.34
C GLN A 6 -3.69 16.46 -4.60
N PRO A 7 -2.94 17.10 -3.70
CA PRO A 7 -1.48 17.14 -3.73
C PRO A 7 -0.88 15.93 -3.00
N ALA A 8 0.43 15.71 -3.18
CA ALA A 8 1.30 14.94 -2.30
C ALA A 8 0.93 13.45 -2.09
N GLU A 9 0.37 12.78 -3.11
CA GLU A 9 0.09 11.32 -3.01
C GLU A 9 1.39 10.54 -2.74
N GLU A 10 2.51 10.90 -3.37
CA GLU A 10 3.82 10.25 -3.24
C GLU A 10 4.54 10.51 -1.90
N CYS A 11 3.95 11.30 -1.00
CA CYS A 11 4.55 11.67 0.29
C CYS A 11 4.14 10.73 1.43
N SER A 12 4.38 9.41 1.28
CA SER A 12 4.15 8.42 2.35
C SER A 12 5.02 8.73 3.60
N PRO A 13 4.49 8.57 4.83
CA PRO A 13 3.23 7.92 5.22
C PRO A 13 1.99 8.83 5.28
N GLU A 14 2.17 10.13 5.12
CA GLU A 14 1.08 11.09 5.35
C GLU A 14 0.13 11.19 4.14
N GLY A 15 0.66 11.34 2.93
CA GLY A 15 -0.11 11.61 1.73
C GLY A 15 -0.87 12.95 1.79
N GLY A 16 -1.60 13.28 0.74
CA GLY A 16 -2.46 14.46 0.69
C GLY A 16 -3.88 14.20 1.17
N ALA A 17 -4.37 12.96 1.01
CA ALA A 17 -5.75 12.60 1.32
C ALA A 17 -6.13 12.85 2.79
N LYS A 18 -5.28 12.49 3.75
CA LYS A 18 -5.53 12.75 5.18
C LYS A 18 -5.79 14.21 5.49
N ASN A 19 -4.96 15.10 4.93
CA ASN A 19 -5.11 16.54 5.13
C ASN A 19 -6.42 17.06 4.55
N LEU A 20 -6.80 16.63 3.35
CA LEU A 20 -8.06 17.02 2.73
C LEU A 20 -9.26 16.51 3.53
N ILE A 21 -9.22 15.27 4.02
CA ILE A 21 -10.27 14.71 4.89
C ILE A 21 -10.41 15.55 6.18
N THR A 22 -9.29 15.87 6.83
CA THR A 22 -9.30 16.68 8.05
C THR A 22 -9.88 18.09 7.81
N ASN A 23 -9.73 18.60 6.60
CA ASN A 23 -10.32 19.91 6.19
C ASN A 23 -11.73 19.79 5.60
N GLY A 24 -12.43 18.66 5.81
CA GLY A 24 -13.85 18.52 5.49
C GLY A 24 -14.14 18.24 4.01
N VAL A 25 -13.19 17.74 3.23
CA VAL A 25 -13.42 17.50 1.79
C VAL A 25 -14.54 16.48 1.53
N LEU A 26 -14.82 15.62 2.49
CA LEU A 26 -15.85 14.57 2.41
C LEU A 26 -17.17 14.93 3.13
N ASP A 27 -17.31 16.08 3.76
CA ASP A 27 -18.46 16.39 4.63
C ASP A 27 -19.82 16.32 3.92
N ASP A 28 -19.85 16.55 2.62
CA ASP A 28 -21.04 16.51 1.75
C ASP A 28 -20.89 15.50 0.60
N VAL A 29 -20.14 14.42 0.81
CA VAL A 29 -19.81 13.42 -0.21
C VAL A 29 -20.40 12.07 0.17
N ASP A 30 -21.31 11.55 -0.66
CA ASP A 30 -21.95 10.25 -0.50
C ASP A 30 -21.09 9.10 -1.01
N ALA A 31 -20.28 9.34 -2.03
CA ALA A 31 -19.34 8.38 -2.59
C ALA A 31 -18.20 9.09 -3.34
N ILE A 32 -17.09 8.39 -3.51
CA ILE A 32 -15.93 8.92 -4.22
C ILE A 32 -15.44 7.94 -5.28
N ILE A 33 -14.96 8.48 -6.40
CA ILE A 33 -14.29 7.72 -7.44
C ILE A 33 -12.91 8.30 -7.71
N GLY A 34 -11.93 7.42 -7.90
CA GLY A 34 -10.58 7.77 -8.30
C GLY A 34 -10.02 6.79 -9.31
N PHE A 35 -8.90 7.15 -9.93
CA PHE A 35 -8.22 6.24 -10.84
C PHE A 35 -6.73 6.56 -10.93
N HIS A 36 -5.96 5.57 -11.36
CA HIS A 36 -4.55 5.72 -11.72
C HIS A 36 -4.33 5.26 -13.17
N VAL A 37 -3.48 5.94 -13.91
CA VAL A 37 -3.02 5.43 -15.20
C VAL A 37 -2.20 4.15 -15.01
N TRP A 38 -2.38 3.17 -15.90
CA TRP A 38 -1.75 1.87 -15.71
C TRP A 38 -1.04 1.40 -16.97
N PRO A 39 0.32 1.34 -16.95
CA PRO A 39 1.13 1.12 -18.14
C PRO A 39 0.90 -0.24 -18.83
N SER A 40 0.60 -1.29 -18.05
CA SER A 40 0.39 -2.64 -18.61
C SER A 40 -0.99 -2.88 -19.20
N LEU A 41 -1.91 -1.93 -19.04
CA LEU A 41 -3.23 -2.01 -19.66
C LEU A 41 -3.23 -1.25 -20.99
N PRO A 42 -3.80 -1.84 -22.07
CA PRO A 42 -3.95 -1.16 -23.35
C PRO A 42 -4.80 0.11 -23.24
N VAL A 43 -4.52 1.11 -24.06
CA VAL A 43 -5.38 2.29 -24.19
C VAL A 43 -6.78 1.86 -24.62
N GLY A 44 -7.79 2.54 -24.07
CA GLY A 44 -9.20 2.20 -24.31
C GLY A 44 -9.74 1.15 -23.36
N THR A 45 -8.92 0.63 -22.43
CA THR A 45 -9.35 -0.30 -21.39
C THR A 45 -9.34 0.33 -20.01
N VAL A 46 -10.17 -0.19 -19.13
CA VAL A 46 -10.13 0.08 -17.69
C VAL A 46 -10.04 -1.23 -16.93
N GLY A 47 -9.31 -1.21 -15.81
CA GLY A 47 -9.20 -2.34 -14.91
C GLY A 47 -9.77 -2.01 -13.54
N VAL A 48 -10.47 -2.93 -12.90
CA VAL A 48 -11.02 -2.74 -11.55
C VAL A 48 -10.83 -4.02 -10.74
N ALA A 49 -10.55 -3.88 -9.45
CA ALA A 49 -10.54 -4.99 -8.51
C ALA A 49 -11.77 -4.92 -7.60
N MET A 50 -12.40 -6.07 -7.36
CA MET A 50 -13.48 -6.19 -6.38
C MET A 50 -12.89 -6.27 -4.96
N GLY A 51 -13.41 -5.50 -4.02
CA GLY A 51 -12.90 -5.47 -2.66
C GLY A 51 -11.51 -4.83 -2.56
N SER A 52 -10.53 -5.51 -1.93
CA SER A 52 -9.17 -4.97 -1.80
C SER A 52 -8.52 -4.77 -3.17
N ALA A 53 -8.19 -3.52 -3.52
CA ALA A 53 -7.60 -3.13 -4.80
C ALA A 53 -6.10 -2.88 -4.72
N MET A 54 -5.65 -2.20 -3.66
CA MET A 54 -4.23 -1.89 -3.45
C MET A 54 -3.83 -2.10 -1.99
N ALA A 55 -2.56 -2.42 -1.75
CA ALA A 55 -2.09 -2.83 -0.44
C ALA A 55 -1.90 -1.65 0.53
N ALA A 56 -2.05 -1.95 1.82
CA ALA A 56 -1.49 -1.12 2.87
C ALA A 56 0.05 -1.10 2.78
N SER A 57 0.66 -0.03 3.28
CA SER A 57 2.12 0.08 3.34
C SER A 57 2.58 0.54 4.72
N ASP A 58 3.55 -0.18 5.28
CA ASP A 58 4.20 0.22 6.53
C ASP A 58 5.70 0.26 6.34
N LYS A 59 6.35 1.21 7.01
CA LYS A 59 7.81 1.26 7.11
C LYS A 59 8.25 0.56 8.38
N LEU A 60 9.11 -0.44 8.22
CA LEU A 60 9.74 -1.17 9.32
C LEU A 60 11.12 -0.58 9.60
N LYS A 61 11.38 -0.22 10.86
CA LYS A 61 12.70 0.21 11.36
C LYS A 61 13.08 -0.64 12.56
N ILE A 62 14.26 -1.25 12.51
CA ILE A 62 14.81 -2.06 13.59
C ILE A 62 16.21 -1.51 13.91
N THR A 63 16.47 -1.22 15.17
CA THR A 63 17.82 -0.93 15.67
C THR A 63 18.21 -2.02 16.64
N VAL A 64 19.25 -2.77 16.31
CA VAL A 64 19.83 -3.81 17.16
C VAL A 64 20.97 -3.21 17.96
N PHE A 65 20.98 -3.45 19.26
CA PHE A 65 22.00 -2.98 20.19
C PHE A 65 22.77 -4.16 20.76
N GLY A 66 24.07 -4.06 20.70
CA GLY A 66 25.05 -4.92 21.35
C GLY A 66 25.97 -4.15 22.26
N GLN A 67 27.18 -4.67 22.43
CA GLN A 67 28.26 -4.04 23.23
C GLN A 67 29.57 -4.11 22.46
N GLY A 68 30.21 -2.95 22.22
CA GLY A 68 31.51 -2.88 21.55
C GLY A 68 32.64 -3.49 22.40
N ALA A 69 33.55 -4.18 21.69
CA ALA A 69 34.77 -4.73 22.27
C ALA A 69 35.87 -4.82 21.21
N HIS A 70 37.10 -5.11 21.59
CA HIS A 70 38.15 -5.41 20.63
C HIS A 70 37.82 -6.72 19.88
N ALA A 71 37.94 -6.71 18.55
CA ALA A 71 37.55 -7.88 17.77
C ALA A 71 38.37 -9.15 18.08
N ALA A 72 39.57 -9.02 18.64
CA ALA A 72 40.38 -10.15 19.10
C ALA A 72 39.93 -10.71 20.47
N GLU A 73 39.02 -10.03 21.15
CA GLU A 73 38.46 -10.42 22.46
C GLU A 73 36.93 -10.40 22.42
N PRO A 74 36.30 -11.19 21.51
CA PRO A 74 34.86 -11.10 21.26
C PRO A 74 34.00 -11.48 22.47
N GLN A 75 34.55 -12.26 23.42
CA GLN A 75 33.87 -12.65 24.67
C GLN A 75 33.56 -11.45 25.60
N ASN A 76 34.24 -10.30 25.38
CA ASN A 76 34.02 -9.08 26.14
C ASN A 76 32.96 -8.16 25.54
N GLY A 77 32.37 -8.54 24.39
CA GLY A 77 31.37 -7.77 23.67
C GLY A 77 30.06 -8.54 23.43
N ILE A 78 29.10 -7.85 22.84
CA ILE A 78 27.86 -8.42 22.29
C ILE A 78 27.76 -7.93 20.86
N ASP A 79 27.84 -8.86 19.90
CA ASP A 79 27.94 -8.49 18.48
C ASP A 79 26.57 -8.22 17.87
N ALA A 80 26.27 -6.92 17.64
CA ALA A 80 25.03 -6.50 17.01
C ALA A 80 24.89 -6.98 15.54
N ILE A 81 25.99 -7.24 14.82
CA ILE A 81 25.95 -7.78 13.46
C ILE A 81 25.43 -9.22 13.49
N THR A 82 25.95 -10.06 14.38
CA THR A 82 25.49 -11.44 14.54
C THR A 82 24.03 -11.49 14.94
N ILE A 83 23.59 -10.62 15.86
CA ILE A 83 22.17 -10.52 16.25
C ILE A 83 21.32 -10.07 15.05
N ALA A 84 21.74 -9.03 14.32
CA ALA A 84 20.99 -8.51 13.18
C ALA A 84 20.82 -9.54 12.06
N THR A 85 21.85 -10.34 11.76
CA THR A 85 21.73 -11.43 10.78
C THR A 85 20.72 -12.48 11.23
N GLN A 86 20.68 -12.83 12.51
CA GLN A 86 19.70 -13.75 13.06
C GLN A 86 18.29 -13.16 13.04
N VAL A 87 18.12 -11.87 13.30
CA VAL A 87 16.83 -11.19 13.16
C VAL A 87 16.34 -11.24 11.71
N VAL A 88 17.21 -10.93 10.73
CA VAL A 88 16.86 -11.03 9.29
C VAL A 88 16.41 -12.44 8.92
N ASN A 89 17.15 -13.48 9.31
CA ASN A 89 16.81 -14.86 9.03
C ASN A 89 15.48 -15.26 9.67
N THR A 90 15.25 -14.83 10.90
CA THR A 90 14.00 -15.17 11.63
C THR A 90 12.79 -14.45 11.00
N ILE A 91 12.93 -13.20 10.57
CA ILE A 91 11.88 -12.47 9.84
C ILE A 91 11.51 -13.19 8.54
N ASN A 92 12.51 -13.63 7.75
CA ASN A 92 12.26 -14.38 6.51
C ASN A 92 11.61 -15.74 6.77
N SER A 93 12.04 -16.42 7.83
CA SER A 93 11.44 -17.69 8.25
C SER A 93 10.00 -17.49 8.73
N PHE A 94 9.73 -16.44 9.51
CA PHE A 94 8.39 -16.07 9.94
C PHE A 94 7.45 -15.84 8.74
N LYS A 95 7.89 -15.05 7.75
CA LYS A 95 7.12 -14.82 6.52
C LYS A 95 6.75 -16.14 5.82
N ALA A 96 7.70 -17.07 5.72
CA ALA A 96 7.52 -18.32 4.99
C ALA A 96 6.70 -19.38 5.75
N ARG A 97 6.61 -19.31 7.09
CA ARG A 97 6.08 -20.38 7.94
C ARG A 97 4.89 -19.99 8.82
N ASN A 98 4.64 -18.70 9.02
CA ASN A 98 3.63 -18.24 9.96
C ASN A 98 2.54 -17.38 9.32
N ILE A 99 2.65 -17.10 8.02
CA ILE A 99 1.62 -16.41 7.24
C ILE A 99 0.96 -17.43 6.32
N ASP A 100 -0.37 -17.37 6.21
CA ASP A 100 -1.11 -18.24 5.29
C ASP A 100 -0.57 -18.03 3.87
N PRO A 101 -0.21 -19.10 3.13
CA PRO A 101 0.28 -18.99 1.75
C PRO A 101 -0.68 -18.28 0.78
N PHE A 102 -1.98 -18.26 1.09
CA PHE A 102 -2.99 -17.56 0.30
C PHE A 102 -3.16 -16.08 0.68
N GLU A 103 -2.56 -15.63 1.79
CA GLU A 103 -2.57 -14.22 2.18
C GLU A 103 -1.46 -13.46 1.45
N PRO A 104 -1.82 -12.48 0.59
CA PRO A 104 -0.82 -11.67 -0.10
C PRO A 104 -0.09 -10.75 0.87
N VAL A 105 1.15 -11.06 1.17
CA VAL A 105 2.01 -10.28 2.07
C VAL A 105 3.37 -10.06 1.44
N VAL A 106 3.81 -8.80 1.42
CA VAL A 106 5.20 -8.44 1.16
C VAL A 106 5.83 -8.00 2.47
N LEU A 107 6.93 -8.65 2.82
CA LEU A 107 7.80 -8.26 3.92
C LEU A 107 9.22 -8.30 3.36
N SER A 108 9.80 -7.12 3.15
CA SER A 108 11.12 -6.96 2.53
C SER A 108 11.98 -6.04 3.36
N LEU A 109 13.23 -6.46 3.59
CA LEU A 109 14.25 -5.66 4.24
C LEU A 109 15.13 -5.07 3.15
N GLY A 110 15.14 -3.75 3.03
CA GLY A 110 15.81 -3.03 1.95
C GLY A 110 17.22 -2.55 2.32
N THR A 111 17.47 -2.30 3.61
CA THR A 111 18.79 -1.84 4.08
C THR A 111 19.19 -2.52 5.37
N ILE A 112 20.49 -2.75 5.50
CA ILE A 112 21.16 -3.12 6.75
C ILE A 112 22.44 -2.29 6.85
N TYR A 113 22.61 -1.56 7.92
CA TYR A 113 23.72 -0.63 8.08
C TYR A 113 24.32 -0.72 9.48
N SER A 114 25.66 -0.81 9.56
CA SER A 114 26.41 -0.74 10.81
C SER A 114 27.44 0.39 10.79
N LYS A 115 27.62 1.07 11.91
CA LYS A 115 28.63 2.11 12.11
C LYS A 115 29.95 1.56 12.68
N GLY A 116 30.17 0.26 12.57
CA GLY A 116 31.33 -0.42 13.11
C GLY A 116 32.64 -0.16 12.35
N ARG A 117 33.75 -0.64 12.93
CA ARG A 117 35.04 -0.74 12.28
C ARG A 117 35.44 -2.23 12.20
N TYR A 118 36.28 -2.59 11.24
CA TYR A 118 36.64 -4.00 10.97
C TYR A 118 37.29 -4.73 12.18
N ASN A 119 37.87 -3.97 13.13
CA ASN A 119 38.58 -4.50 14.30
C ASN A 119 37.86 -4.24 15.64
N ILE A 120 36.55 -3.93 15.58
CA ILE A 120 35.70 -3.67 16.76
C ILE A 120 34.44 -4.50 16.63
N ILE A 121 34.05 -5.20 17.69
CA ILE A 121 32.71 -5.82 17.79
C ILE A 121 31.65 -4.73 17.66
N CYS A 122 30.75 -4.88 16.72
CA CYS A 122 29.80 -3.82 16.37
C CYS A 122 28.75 -3.62 17.47
N PRO A 123 28.62 -2.40 18.02
CA PRO A 123 27.65 -2.13 19.07
C PRO A 123 26.23 -1.85 18.56
N GLN A 124 26.05 -1.53 17.27
CA GLN A 124 24.73 -1.18 16.72
C GLN A 124 24.61 -1.49 15.25
N VAL A 125 23.44 -2.04 14.88
CA VAL A 125 23.02 -2.24 13.47
C VAL A 125 21.61 -1.71 13.29
N ASP A 126 21.40 -0.94 12.22
CA ASP A 126 20.10 -0.43 11.79
C ASP A 126 19.62 -1.19 10.55
N ILE A 127 18.34 -1.58 10.54
CA ILE A 127 17.68 -2.31 9.46
C ILE A 127 16.41 -1.54 9.11
N GLU A 128 16.17 -1.31 7.82
CA GLU A 128 14.90 -0.76 7.34
C GLU A 128 14.27 -1.68 6.30
N GLY A 129 12.93 -1.68 6.29
CA GLY A 129 12.15 -2.49 5.39
C GLY A 129 10.73 -1.98 5.18
N THR A 130 9.94 -2.74 4.45
CA THR A 130 8.53 -2.47 4.20
C THR A 130 7.67 -3.70 4.45
N ILE A 131 6.45 -3.45 4.93
CA ILE A 131 5.39 -4.44 5.07
C ILE A 131 4.23 -4.00 4.17
N ARG A 132 3.70 -4.94 3.36
CA ARG A 132 2.52 -4.70 2.52
C ARG A 132 1.52 -5.81 2.72
N THR A 133 0.24 -5.46 2.87
CA THR A 133 -0.84 -6.43 3.07
C THR A 133 -2.12 -5.94 2.38
N LEU A 134 -2.96 -6.87 1.96
CA LEU A 134 -4.30 -6.58 1.40
C LEU A 134 -5.42 -6.75 2.43
N ASN A 135 -5.06 -7.02 3.70
CA ASN A 135 -6.00 -7.24 4.80
C ASN A 135 -5.48 -6.55 6.06
N GLU A 136 -6.34 -5.76 6.73
CA GLU A 136 -5.97 -5.01 7.94
C GLU A 136 -5.75 -5.91 9.16
N ASP A 137 -6.48 -7.03 9.28
CA ASP A 137 -6.30 -7.98 10.38
C ASP A 137 -4.96 -8.69 10.25
N THR A 138 -4.62 -9.12 9.03
CA THR A 138 -3.30 -9.70 8.70
C THR A 138 -2.19 -8.68 9.00
N ARG A 139 -2.37 -7.40 8.61
CA ARG A 139 -1.45 -6.30 8.90
C ARG A 139 -1.19 -6.16 10.41
N TYR A 140 -2.26 -6.16 11.20
CA TYR A 140 -2.16 -6.05 12.66
C TYR A 140 -1.45 -7.27 13.27
N CYS A 141 -1.83 -8.48 12.89
CA CYS A 141 -1.23 -9.71 13.38
C CYS A 141 0.27 -9.80 13.08
N ILE A 142 0.67 -9.47 11.85
CA ILE A 142 2.08 -9.47 11.44
C ILE A 142 2.85 -8.45 12.26
N SER A 143 2.35 -7.22 12.38
CA SER A 143 3.04 -6.16 13.12
C SER A 143 3.29 -6.55 14.57
N LYS A 144 2.30 -7.11 15.25
CA LYS A 144 2.42 -7.58 16.63
C LYS A 144 3.45 -8.70 16.77
N LYS A 145 3.38 -9.70 15.90
CA LYS A 145 4.30 -10.85 15.96
C LYS A 145 5.74 -10.50 15.62
N LEU A 146 5.95 -9.58 14.68
CA LEU A 146 7.29 -9.11 14.33
C LEU A 146 7.98 -8.44 15.53
N VAL A 147 7.26 -7.58 16.26
CA VAL A 147 7.80 -6.95 17.47
C VAL A 147 8.24 -8.01 18.48
N GLU A 148 7.39 -8.98 18.76
CA GLU A 148 7.68 -10.06 19.70
C GLU A 148 8.90 -10.89 19.26
N ILE A 149 8.95 -11.32 18.02
CA ILE A 149 10.03 -12.16 17.47
C ILE A 149 11.37 -11.42 17.54
N VAL A 150 11.43 -10.19 17.03
CA VAL A 150 12.68 -9.42 16.94
C VAL A 150 13.25 -9.15 18.33
N MET A 151 12.40 -8.74 19.28
CA MET A 151 12.83 -8.51 20.66
C MET A 151 13.36 -9.75 21.33
N ASN A 152 12.68 -10.90 21.14
CA ASN A 152 13.09 -12.16 21.77
C ASN A 152 14.39 -12.70 21.16
N VAL A 153 14.61 -12.58 19.86
CA VAL A 153 15.87 -12.97 19.20
C VAL A 153 17.03 -12.15 19.75
N ALA A 154 16.90 -10.82 19.81
CA ALA A 154 17.95 -9.95 20.32
C ALA A 154 18.28 -10.28 21.77
N LYS A 155 17.27 -10.46 22.61
CA LYS A 155 17.44 -10.82 24.04
C LYS A 155 18.08 -12.18 24.24
N ALA A 156 17.69 -13.19 23.46
CA ALA A 156 18.27 -14.54 23.55
C ALA A 156 19.77 -14.58 23.24
N MET A 157 20.26 -13.60 22.46
CA MET A 157 21.68 -13.44 22.12
C MET A 157 22.42 -12.44 23.01
N GLY A 158 21.82 -12.01 24.12
CA GLY A 158 22.43 -11.09 25.10
C GLY A 158 22.38 -9.60 24.73
N GLY A 159 21.81 -9.26 23.56
CA GLY A 159 21.63 -7.88 23.13
C GLY A 159 20.22 -7.34 23.40
N ASN A 160 19.91 -6.23 22.75
CA ASN A 160 18.61 -5.61 22.79
C ASN A 160 18.23 -5.08 21.39
N CYS A 161 16.98 -4.74 21.19
CA CYS A 161 16.56 -4.06 19.97
C CYS A 161 15.43 -3.07 20.23
N ASN A 162 15.33 -2.09 19.33
CA ASN A 162 14.16 -1.25 19.17
C ASN A 162 13.55 -1.55 17.80
N ILE A 163 12.25 -1.77 17.76
CA ILE A 163 11.50 -2.00 16.54
C ILE A 163 10.35 -1.00 16.46
N ASN A 164 10.26 -0.30 15.35
CA ASN A 164 9.19 0.66 15.08
C ASN A 164 8.56 0.35 13.72
N ILE A 165 7.25 0.14 13.72
CA ILE A 165 6.45 -0.06 12.52
C ILE A 165 5.62 1.21 12.33
N LEU A 166 6.07 2.04 11.40
CA LEU A 166 5.39 3.29 11.04
C LEU A 166 4.28 2.97 10.04
N ARG A 167 3.02 3.14 10.47
CA ARG A 167 1.87 2.95 9.59
C ARG A 167 1.87 4.01 8.50
N GLY A 168 1.83 3.56 7.25
CA GLY A 168 1.63 4.38 6.08
C GLY A 168 0.18 4.30 5.58
N TYR A 169 0.00 4.12 4.27
CA TYR A 169 -1.33 4.04 3.67
C TYR A 169 -2.07 2.77 4.10
N ASP A 170 -3.38 2.89 4.21
CA ASP A 170 -4.26 1.77 4.53
C ASP A 170 -4.52 0.89 3.29
N VAL A 171 -5.22 -0.23 3.48
CA VAL A 171 -5.70 -1.02 2.34
C VAL A 171 -6.74 -0.21 1.57
N LEU A 172 -6.50 0.01 0.27
CA LEU A 172 -7.50 0.58 -0.61
C LEU A 172 -8.54 -0.50 -0.93
N LYS A 173 -9.76 -0.27 -0.49
CA LYS A 173 -10.87 -1.20 -0.68
C LYS A 173 -11.98 -0.56 -1.48
N ASN A 174 -12.31 -1.17 -2.61
CA ASN A 174 -13.44 -0.80 -3.43
C ASN A 174 -14.76 -1.29 -2.80
N ASP A 175 -15.78 -0.44 -2.82
CA ASP A 175 -17.14 -0.82 -2.45
C ASP A 175 -17.74 -1.71 -3.54
N GLU A 176 -18.33 -2.83 -3.14
CA GLU A 176 -18.87 -3.81 -4.10
C GLU A 176 -20.01 -3.26 -4.95
N LYS A 177 -20.93 -2.51 -4.35
CA LYS A 177 -22.10 -1.96 -5.07
C LYS A 177 -21.65 -0.93 -6.08
N LEU A 178 -20.82 0.02 -5.68
CA LEU A 178 -20.30 1.04 -6.57
C LEU A 178 -19.42 0.45 -7.67
N THR A 179 -18.63 -0.57 -7.36
CA THR A 179 -17.78 -1.24 -8.36
C THR A 179 -18.62 -2.00 -9.39
N ASN A 180 -19.66 -2.68 -8.96
CA ASN A 180 -20.60 -3.31 -9.89
C ASN A 180 -21.29 -2.25 -10.76
N ARG A 181 -21.72 -1.14 -10.17
CA ARG A 181 -22.33 -0.04 -10.91
C ARG A 181 -21.36 0.60 -11.90
N PHE A 182 -20.09 0.78 -11.51
CA PHE A 182 -19.02 1.19 -12.41
C PHE A 182 -18.93 0.28 -13.63
N VAL A 183 -18.89 -1.04 -13.41
CA VAL A 183 -18.81 -2.03 -14.49
C VAL A 183 -20.05 -1.97 -15.41
N GLU A 184 -21.25 -1.92 -14.84
CA GLU A 184 -22.51 -1.81 -15.59
C GLU A 184 -22.56 -0.58 -16.50
N LEU A 185 -22.11 0.57 -16.01
CA LEU A 185 -22.13 1.82 -16.77
C LEU A 185 -20.97 1.92 -17.77
N THR A 186 -19.86 1.25 -17.51
CA THR A 186 -18.65 1.38 -18.33
C THR A 186 -18.61 0.38 -19.49
N LYS A 187 -19.15 -0.83 -19.31
CA LYS A 187 -19.21 -1.84 -20.38
C LYS A 187 -19.95 -1.38 -21.63
N PRO A 188 -21.17 -0.81 -21.56
CA PRO A 188 -21.83 -0.30 -22.75
C PRO A 188 -21.10 0.84 -23.44
N LEU A 189 -20.27 1.58 -22.67
CA LEU A 189 -19.53 2.75 -23.15
C LEU A 189 -18.27 2.38 -23.93
N LEU A 190 -17.50 1.39 -23.43
CA LEU A 190 -16.19 1.00 -23.96
C LEU A 190 -16.20 -0.32 -24.73
N GLY A 191 -17.13 -1.22 -24.41
CA GLY A 191 -17.18 -2.61 -24.84
C GLY A 191 -16.89 -3.57 -23.69
N ASP A 192 -17.50 -4.76 -23.71
CA ASP A 192 -17.38 -5.76 -22.65
C ASP A 192 -15.95 -6.25 -22.44
N ASP A 193 -15.18 -6.35 -23.51
CA ASP A 193 -13.77 -6.75 -23.53
C ASP A 193 -12.81 -5.66 -23.06
N LYS A 194 -13.29 -4.45 -22.82
CA LYS A 194 -12.50 -3.28 -22.40
C LYS A 194 -12.58 -3.00 -20.89
N VAL A 195 -13.49 -3.67 -20.18
CA VAL A 195 -13.62 -3.56 -18.72
C VAL A 195 -13.06 -4.84 -18.09
N LEU A 196 -11.87 -4.75 -17.56
CA LEU A 196 -11.08 -5.89 -17.07
C LEU A 196 -11.20 -6.02 -15.54
N PHE A 197 -11.29 -7.25 -15.05
CA PHE A 197 -11.16 -7.52 -13.61
C PHE A 197 -9.70 -7.82 -13.29
N ASN A 198 -9.09 -6.93 -12.54
CA ASN A 198 -7.69 -7.04 -12.17
C ASN A 198 -7.53 -7.76 -10.83
N LYS A 199 -6.39 -8.45 -10.68
CA LYS A 199 -5.94 -8.87 -9.35
C LYS A 199 -5.54 -7.63 -8.54
N PRO A 200 -5.67 -7.68 -7.20
CA PRO A 200 -5.15 -6.62 -6.33
C PRO A 200 -3.67 -6.35 -6.56
N SER A 201 -3.26 -5.09 -6.40
CA SER A 201 -1.86 -4.68 -6.49
C SER A 201 -1.22 -4.61 -5.10
N MET A 202 0.06 -4.98 -5.00
CA MET A 202 0.83 -4.77 -3.77
C MET A 202 1.45 -3.35 -3.68
N ILE A 203 1.18 -2.49 -4.66
CA ILE A 203 1.45 -1.04 -4.59
C ILE A 203 0.41 -0.40 -3.65
N SER A 204 0.76 0.70 -3.01
CA SER A 204 -0.12 1.45 -2.10
C SER A 204 -0.54 2.77 -2.71
N GLU A 205 -1.69 3.28 -2.24
CA GLU A 205 -2.32 4.50 -2.73
C GLU A 205 -3.04 5.20 -1.56
N ASP A 206 -2.86 6.51 -1.40
CA ASP A 206 -3.46 7.25 -0.28
C ASP A 206 -4.97 7.49 -0.44
N PHE A 207 -5.53 7.27 -1.63
CA PHE A 207 -6.97 7.18 -1.84
C PHE A 207 -7.65 6.19 -0.88
N ALA A 208 -6.89 5.25 -0.35
CA ALA A 208 -7.32 4.34 0.70
C ALA A 208 -7.92 5.05 1.92
N PHE A 209 -7.48 6.27 2.25
CA PHE A 209 -8.03 7.04 3.35
C PHE A 209 -9.45 7.52 3.07
N TYR A 210 -9.78 7.84 1.81
CA TYR A 210 -11.15 8.17 1.41
C TYR A 210 -12.04 6.93 1.46
N SER A 211 -11.58 5.78 0.93
CA SER A 211 -12.35 4.55 0.87
C SER A 211 -12.74 3.97 2.24
N LYS A 212 -12.06 4.43 3.31
CA LYS A 212 -12.42 4.11 4.71
C LYS A 212 -13.51 5.03 5.28
N ARG A 213 -13.85 6.11 4.62
CA ARG A 213 -14.78 7.13 5.12
C ARG A 213 -16.10 7.12 4.39
N VAL A 214 -16.06 6.94 3.10
CA VAL A 214 -17.24 6.89 2.23
C VAL A 214 -17.12 5.73 1.26
N PRO A 215 -18.23 5.20 0.72
CA PRO A 215 -18.20 4.24 -0.37
C PRO A 215 -17.32 4.74 -1.52
N ALA A 216 -16.44 3.89 -2.03
CA ALA A 216 -15.42 4.30 -2.99
C ALA A 216 -15.21 3.27 -4.10
N THR A 217 -14.90 3.74 -5.30
CA THR A 217 -14.40 2.91 -6.39
C THR A 217 -13.14 3.52 -6.97
N TYR A 218 -12.09 2.73 -7.01
CA TYR A 218 -10.82 3.08 -7.64
C TYR A 218 -10.53 2.13 -8.79
N PHE A 219 -10.25 2.69 -9.97
CA PHE A 219 -10.00 1.90 -11.16
C PHE A 219 -8.65 2.24 -11.81
N PHE A 220 -8.16 1.36 -12.64
CA PHE A 220 -6.94 1.55 -13.41
C PHE A 220 -7.29 1.92 -14.85
N LEU A 221 -6.73 3.02 -15.33
CA LEU A 221 -6.93 3.49 -16.69
C LEU A 221 -5.76 3.06 -17.58
N GLY A 222 -6.01 2.25 -18.60
CA GLY A 222 -4.98 1.79 -19.53
C GLY A 222 -4.31 2.96 -20.25
N CYS A 223 -2.99 3.06 -20.14
CA CYS A 223 -2.17 4.07 -20.82
C CYS A 223 -1.06 3.50 -21.69
N GLU A 224 -0.93 2.18 -21.76
CA GLU A 224 -0.08 1.45 -22.72
C GLU A 224 1.35 2.03 -22.82
N SER A 225 2.08 2.01 -21.71
CA SER A 225 3.48 2.42 -21.71
C SER A 225 4.41 1.20 -21.73
N SER A 226 5.47 1.27 -22.53
CA SER A 226 6.54 0.26 -22.56
C SER A 226 7.42 0.28 -21.31
N HIS A 227 7.33 1.35 -20.51
CA HIS A 227 8.10 1.53 -19.30
C HIS A 227 7.18 1.55 -18.07
N PRO A 228 7.64 0.98 -16.93
CA PRO A 228 6.85 0.96 -15.71
C PRO A 228 6.68 2.36 -15.09
N LEU A 229 5.73 2.47 -14.14
CA LEU A 229 5.60 3.66 -13.27
C LEU A 229 6.94 3.97 -12.60
N HIS A 230 7.20 5.25 -12.31
CA HIS A 230 8.44 5.80 -11.74
C HIS A 230 9.71 5.63 -12.59
N SER A 231 9.62 5.07 -13.79
CA SER A 231 10.73 5.10 -14.74
C SER A 231 10.93 6.51 -15.29
N SER A 232 12.18 6.95 -15.44
CA SER A 232 12.50 8.20 -16.13
C SER A 232 12.11 8.20 -17.62
N GLN A 233 11.78 7.03 -18.17
CA GLN A 233 11.31 6.82 -19.53
C GLN A 233 9.81 6.55 -19.60
N PHE A 234 9.08 6.64 -18.49
CA PHE A 234 7.64 6.47 -18.48
C PHE A 234 6.98 7.53 -19.36
N LEU A 235 6.25 7.09 -20.35
CA LEU A 235 5.49 7.93 -21.27
C LEU A 235 4.12 7.28 -21.52
N PRO A 236 3.04 7.80 -20.89
CA PRO A 236 1.71 7.30 -21.16
C PRO A 236 1.24 7.72 -22.56
N ASN A 237 0.45 6.89 -23.21
CA ASN A 237 -0.25 7.27 -24.41
C ASN A 237 -1.39 8.26 -24.04
N GLU A 238 -1.32 9.47 -24.55
CA GLU A 238 -2.23 10.59 -24.20
C GLU A 238 -3.69 10.34 -24.59
N GLU A 239 -3.98 9.39 -25.50
CA GLU A 239 -5.36 8.99 -25.81
C GLU A 239 -6.10 8.45 -24.58
N CYS A 240 -5.38 7.97 -23.55
CA CYS A 240 -5.99 7.56 -22.28
C CYS A 240 -6.75 8.71 -21.59
N ILE A 241 -6.34 9.97 -21.79
CA ILE A 241 -7.00 11.15 -21.22
C ILE A 241 -8.45 11.23 -21.70
N LYS A 242 -8.68 11.05 -23.00
CA LYS A 242 -10.04 11.06 -23.59
C LYS A 242 -10.91 9.94 -23.01
N ILE A 243 -10.31 8.77 -22.80
CA ILE A 243 -11.02 7.61 -22.23
C ILE A 243 -11.39 7.89 -20.77
N GLY A 244 -10.46 8.42 -19.96
CA GLY A 244 -10.72 8.80 -18.58
C GLY A 244 -11.85 9.83 -18.46
N ILE A 245 -11.82 10.89 -19.26
CA ILE A 245 -12.88 11.91 -19.33
C ILE A 245 -14.23 11.27 -19.70
N LYS A 246 -14.23 10.42 -20.74
CA LYS A 246 -15.44 9.73 -21.21
C LYS A 246 -16.05 8.86 -20.11
N VAL A 247 -15.23 8.09 -19.39
CA VAL A 247 -15.67 7.22 -18.29
C VAL A 247 -16.25 8.06 -17.14
N LEU A 248 -15.49 9.04 -16.63
CA LEU A 248 -15.95 9.87 -15.51
C LEU A 248 -17.22 10.64 -15.83
N THR A 249 -17.30 11.23 -17.03
CA THR A 249 -18.50 11.94 -17.49
C THR A 249 -19.71 11.01 -17.57
N ASN A 250 -19.52 9.81 -18.12
CA ASN A 250 -20.59 8.80 -18.22
C ASN A 250 -21.13 8.40 -16.84
N LEU A 251 -20.25 8.20 -15.85
CA LEU A 251 -20.65 7.86 -14.48
C LEU A 251 -21.48 8.97 -13.84
N VAL A 252 -21.09 10.23 -14.03
CA VAL A 252 -21.84 11.38 -13.51
C VAL A 252 -23.20 11.52 -14.16
N LEU A 253 -23.29 11.35 -15.48
CA LEU A 253 -24.54 11.54 -16.25
C LEU A 253 -25.54 10.40 -16.07
N ASN A 254 -25.10 9.19 -15.68
CA ASN A 254 -25.95 7.99 -15.59
C ASN A 254 -26.15 7.52 -14.14
N ASP A 255 -26.22 8.45 -13.21
CA ASP A 255 -26.47 8.17 -11.79
C ASP A 255 -25.60 7.04 -11.21
N PHE A 256 -24.31 7.33 -11.04
CA PHE A 256 -23.35 6.36 -10.51
C PHE A 256 -23.74 5.82 -9.12
N LEU A 257 -24.43 6.62 -8.31
CA LEU A 257 -24.88 6.22 -6.97
C LEU A 257 -26.04 5.22 -7.02
N GLY A 258 -26.79 5.19 -8.12
CA GLY A 258 -27.97 4.32 -8.25
C GLY A 258 -29.07 4.65 -7.23
N VAL A 259 -29.19 5.93 -6.87
CA VAL A 259 -30.28 6.37 -6.01
C VAL A 259 -31.57 6.31 -6.81
N ASP A 260 -32.42 5.34 -6.52
CA ASP A 260 -33.73 5.22 -7.16
C ASP A 260 -34.50 6.54 -6.99
N GLU A 261 -34.90 7.18 -8.09
CA GLU A 261 -35.82 8.34 -8.12
C GLU A 261 -37.20 8.06 -7.47
N LYS A 262 -37.41 6.85 -6.92
CA LYS A 262 -38.68 6.43 -6.33
C LYS A 262 -38.96 6.95 -4.93
N GLN A 263 -38.08 7.74 -4.32
CA GLN A 263 -38.36 8.33 -2.99
C GLN A 263 -38.65 9.82 -2.98
N SER A 264 -38.76 10.51 -4.13
CA SER A 264 -39.08 11.93 -4.19
C SER A 264 -40.59 12.24 -4.42
N HIS A 265 -41.48 11.28 -4.30
CA HIS A 265 -42.93 11.50 -4.35
C HIS A 265 -43.63 10.95 -3.11
N VAL A 266 -43.37 11.54 -1.95
CA VAL A 266 -44.36 11.59 -0.84
C VAL A 266 -44.06 12.85 -0.02
N CYS A 267 -44.72 13.94 -0.34
CA CYS A 267 -45.41 14.88 0.55
C CYS A 267 -46.12 15.91 -0.30
#